data_a1c1d32be3d8bd38b2da43be1e57f5df
#
_entry.id   a1c1d32be3d8bd38b2da43be1e57f5df
#
_cell.length_a   1.000
_cell.length_b   1.000
_cell.length_c   1.000
_cell.angle_alpha   90.00
_cell.angle_beta   90.00
_cell.angle_gamma   90.00
#
_symmetry.space_group_name_H-M   'P 1'
#
loop_
_entity.id
_entity.type
_entity.pdbx_description
1 polymer ?
#
loop_
_entity_poly.entity_id
_entity_poly.type
_entity_poly.pdbx_seq_one_letter_code
_entity_poly.pdbx_strand_id
1 'polypeptide(L)'
;APLQSLRAHARVSDERTENHRGLFLTSEDISLRCHYRDLIPTHPLAATIRRALQTVGSSDPPHAHLRLTSTIPMAAGLGSSAATAAAVAQALARFLQRELSAKQLSTLVFEVEKLQHGRPSGIDNTVITHEQPLFFSKGKKTEILKIKRPLSFVLADSGERSSTKETVANVRQRYNAHQKVYRACFEEMGTIARAARTALADGKSKRLGELMQRNHVLLQEIGVSSS
;
A
#
# COMPACT_ATOMS: atom_id res chain seq x y z
N ALA A 1 -1.19 -8.82 -5.47
CA ALA A 1 0.13 -9.38 -5.73
C ALA A 1 1.12 -8.23 -5.96
N PRO A 2 2.38 -8.36 -5.56
CA PRO A 2 3.37 -7.33 -5.81
C PRO A 2 3.71 -7.25 -7.30
N LEU A 3 3.92 -6.03 -7.79
CA LEU A 3 4.42 -5.77 -9.14
C LEU A 3 5.94 -5.69 -9.10
N GLN A 4 6.63 -6.39 -9.96
CA GLN A 4 8.10 -6.40 -9.95
C GLN A 4 8.71 -5.18 -10.64
N SER A 5 8.02 -4.59 -11.61
CA SER A 5 8.48 -3.45 -12.40
C SER A 5 8.21 -2.07 -11.76
N LEU A 6 7.26 -2.00 -10.83
CA LEU A 6 6.90 -0.76 -10.13
C LEU A 6 7.37 -0.84 -8.69
N ARG A 7 8.26 0.07 -8.29
CA ARG A 7 8.90 0.02 -6.97
C ARG A 7 9.04 1.40 -6.35
N ALA A 8 9.01 1.43 -5.02
CA ALA A 8 9.53 2.54 -4.23
C ALA A 8 10.91 2.17 -3.68
N HIS A 9 11.85 3.07 -3.78
CA HIS A 9 13.20 2.93 -3.26
C HIS A 9 13.51 4.04 -2.28
N ALA A 10 14.09 3.68 -1.15
CA ALA A 10 14.64 4.64 -0.21
C ALA A 10 16.09 4.29 0.09
N ARG A 11 16.94 5.28 0.13
CA ARG A 11 18.34 5.18 0.53
C ARG A 11 18.63 6.19 1.62
N VAL A 12 19.27 5.75 2.68
CA VAL A 12 19.81 6.62 3.72
C VAL A 12 21.33 6.54 3.67
N SER A 13 21.99 7.68 3.59
CA SER A 13 23.45 7.77 3.50
C SER A 13 23.98 8.83 4.46
N ASP A 14 25.21 8.65 4.93
CA ASP A 14 25.95 9.62 5.76
C ASP A 14 26.59 10.71 4.87
N GLU A 15 25.83 11.25 3.93
CA GLU A 15 26.28 12.37 3.12
C GLU A 15 26.20 13.64 3.96
N ARG A 16 27.29 13.97 4.63
CA ARG A 16 27.45 15.24 5.36
C ARG A 16 27.73 16.35 4.37
N THR A 17 26.71 17.02 3.90
CA THR A 17 26.90 18.34 3.32
C THR A 17 27.01 19.35 4.46
N GLU A 18 27.98 20.27 4.40
CA GLU A 18 28.33 21.21 5.48
C GLU A 18 27.14 22.00 6.07
N ASN A 19 26.02 22.02 5.38
CA ASN A 19 24.82 22.77 5.75
C ASN A 19 23.66 21.95 6.33
N HIS A 20 23.78 20.60 6.48
CA HIS A 20 22.63 19.77 6.87
C HIS A 20 22.86 19.05 8.20
N ARG A 21 22.52 19.73 9.32
CA ARG A 21 22.39 19.06 10.61
C ARG A 21 21.02 18.37 10.72
N GLY A 22 20.99 17.05 11.04
CA GLY A 22 19.78 16.26 11.16
C GLY A 22 19.48 15.45 9.89
N LEU A 23 18.26 14.94 9.79
CA LEU A 23 17.81 14.13 8.66
C LEU A 23 17.29 15.04 7.54
N PHE A 24 17.97 15.02 6.39
CA PHE A 24 17.58 15.75 5.19
C PHE A 24 16.89 14.82 4.21
N LEU A 25 15.83 15.29 3.57
CA LEU A 25 14.95 14.48 2.71
C LEU A 25 14.97 15.02 1.28
N THR A 26 15.10 14.13 0.32
CA THR A 26 14.88 14.47 -1.10
C THR A 26 14.03 13.43 -1.79
N SER A 27 13.12 13.88 -2.65
CA SER A 27 12.38 13.05 -3.59
C SER A 27 12.05 13.90 -4.82
N GLU A 28 12.57 13.50 -5.97
CA GLU A 28 12.32 14.21 -7.23
C GLU A 28 10.88 14.00 -7.69
N ASP A 29 10.34 12.81 -7.49
CA ASP A 29 8.99 12.41 -7.93
C ASP A 29 7.88 13.29 -7.33
N ILE A 30 8.10 13.87 -6.16
CA ILE A 30 7.16 14.74 -5.45
C ILE A 30 7.73 16.13 -5.19
N SER A 31 8.84 16.50 -5.87
CA SER A 31 9.52 17.80 -5.71
C SER A 31 9.83 18.16 -4.24
N LEU A 32 10.18 17.14 -3.43
CA LEU A 32 10.48 17.32 -2.01
C LEU A 32 11.97 17.55 -1.79
N ARG A 33 12.31 18.62 -1.08
CA ARG A 33 13.67 18.92 -0.62
C ARG A 33 13.59 19.73 0.67
N CYS A 34 13.72 19.09 1.82
CA CYS A 34 13.57 19.75 3.13
C CYS A 34 14.25 18.95 4.25
N HIS A 35 14.40 19.56 5.41
CA HIS A 35 14.72 18.81 6.62
C HIS A 35 13.49 18.10 7.18
N TYR A 36 13.69 16.96 7.81
CA TYR A 36 12.63 16.23 8.52
C TYR A 36 11.86 17.12 9.52
N ARG A 37 12.57 17.97 10.26
CA ARG A 37 11.99 18.90 11.23
C ARG A 37 11.03 19.92 10.66
N ASP A 38 11.16 20.21 9.36
CA ASP A 38 10.33 21.20 8.65
C ASP A 38 9.02 20.60 8.15
N LEU A 39 8.88 19.27 8.21
CA LEU A 39 7.64 18.59 7.86
C LEU A 39 6.62 18.70 9.01
N ILE A 40 5.38 18.98 8.66
CA ILE A 40 4.30 18.93 9.63
C ILE A 40 4.13 17.48 10.15
N PRO A 41 3.77 17.27 11.44
CA PRO A 41 3.70 15.95 12.05
C PRO A 41 2.74 14.97 11.37
N THR A 42 1.73 15.50 10.66
CA THR A 42 0.74 14.72 9.90
C THR A 42 1.20 14.37 8.49
N HIS A 43 2.34 14.91 8.01
CA HIS A 43 2.89 14.54 6.72
C HIS A 43 3.24 13.04 6.68
N PRO A 44 2.86 12.29 5.62
CA PRO A 44 3.06 10.84 5.56
C PRO A 44 4.50 10.39 5.81
N LEU A 45 5.46 11.08 5.22
CA LEU A 45 6.89 10.79 5.44
C LEU A 45 7.31 11.08 6.88
N ALA A 46 6.85 12.19 7.48
CA ALA A 46 7.15 12.51 8.87
C ALA A 46 6.60 11.44 9.82
N ALA A 47 5.38 11.00 9.60
CA ALA A 47 4.76 9.93 10.37
C ALA A 47 5.51 8.60 10.20
N THR A 48 5.92 8.27 8.97
CA THR A 48 6.70 7.06 8.67
C THR A 48 8.04 7.06 9.39
N ILE A 49 8.80 8.15 9.28
CA ILE A 49 10.11 8.32 9.92
C ILE A 49 9.98 8.20 11.43
N ARG A 50 9.05 8.93 12.04
CA ARG A 50 8.81 8.87 13.48
C ARG A 50 8.45 7.45 13.95
N ARG A 51 7.56 6.77 13.24
CA ARG A 51 7.18 5.40 13.58
C ARG A 51 8.32 4.42 13.39
N ALA A 52 9.14 4.59 12.35
CA ALA A 52 10.31 3.76 12.12
C ALA A 52 11.31 3.90 13.27
N LEU A 53 11.65 5.13 13.66
CA LEU A 53 12.54 5.41 14.78
C LEU A 53 12.01 4.78 16.09
N GLN A 54 10.74 5.01 16.42
CA GLN A 54 10.11 4.41 17.59
C GLN A 54 10.18 2.88 17.58
N THR A 55 9.93 2.26 16.42
CA THR A 55 9.92 0.78 16.31
C THR A 55 11.30 0.18 16.51
N VAL A 56 12.36 0.90 16.11
CA VAL A 56 13.75 0.44 16.30
C VAL A 56 14.38 0.92 17.62
N GLY A 57 13.62 1.64 18.45
CA GLY A 57 14.08 2.12 19.76
C GLY A 57 15.02 3.33 19.69
N SER A 58 14.89 4.16 18.65
CA SER A 58 15.61 5.43 18.53
C SER A 58 14.70 6.61 18.82
N SER A 59 15.15 7.57 19.62
CA SER A 59 14.40 8.80 19.92
C SER A 59 14.57 9.85 18.86
N ASP A 60 15.77 9.93 18.28
CA ASP A 60 16.18 11.04 17.41
C ASP A 60 16.47 10.56 15.98
N PRO A 61 16.12 11.38 14.99
CA PRO A 61 16.48 11.11 13.61
C PRO A 61 18.00 11.23 13.43
N PRO A 62 18.62 10.33 12.64
CA PRO A 62 20.05 10.40 12.39
C PRO A 62 20.45 11.64 11.60
N HIS A 63 21.72 12.04 11.72
CA HIS A 63 22.32 13.00 10.82
C HIS A 63 22.64 12.29 9.50
N ALA A 64 21.74 12.36 8.55
CA ALA A 64 21.81 11.60 7.32
C ALA A 64 20.98 12.23 6.19
N HIS A 65 21.20 11.77 4.98
CA HIS A 65 20.39 12.12 3.82
C HIS A 65 19.52 10.92 3.43
N LEU A 66 18.21 11.10 3.43
CA LEU A 66 17.23 10.16 2.92
C LEU A 66 16.77 10.58 1.53
N ARG A 67 17.10 9.76 0.53
CA ARG A 67 16.61 9.92 -0.84
C ARG A 67 15.53 8.90 -1.11
N LEU A 68 14.39 9.38 -1.61
CA LEU A 68 13.23 8.57 -1.97
C LEU A 68 12.96 8.71 -3.48
N THR A 69 12.73 7.58 -4.14
CA THR A 69 12.25 7.53 -5.53
C THR A 69 11.16 6.48 -5.68
N SER A 70 10.19 6.72 -6.55
CA SER A 70 9.09 5.77 -6.79
C SER A 70 8.68 5.76 -8.26
N THR A 71 8.63 4.59 -8.86
CA THR A 71 8.04 4.40 -10.18
C THR A 71 6.56 4.03 -10.11
N ILE A 72 5.99 3.94 -8.90
CA ILE A 72 4.59 3.61 -8.69
C ILE A 72 3.75 4.89 -8.87
N PRO A 73 2.83 4.96 -9.84
CA PRO A 73 1.96 6.12 -10.01
C PRO A 73 1.20 6.45 -8.72
N MET A 74 1.22 7.73 -8.32
CA MET A 74 0.48 8.18 -7.14
C MET A 74 -1.03 8.16 -7.40
N ALA A 75 -1.80 7.81 -6.39
CA ALA A 75 -3.27 7.78 -6.40
C ALA A 75 -3.88 6.88 -7.50
N ALA A 76 -3.11 5.96 -8.08
CA ALA A 76 -3.58 4.99 -9.08
C ALA A 76 -4.08 3.65 -8.46
N GLY A 77 -4.26 3.58 -7.14
CA GLY A 77 -4.70 2.34 -6.47
C GLY A 77 -3.67 1.22 -6.41
N LEU A 78 -2.39 1.53 -6.69
CA LEU A 78 -1.29 0.54 -6.75
C LEU A 78 -0.47 0.44 -5.46
N GLY A 79 -0.98 0.97 -4.34
CA GLY A 79 -0.32 0.87 -3.02
C GLY A 79 0.96 1.71 -2.89
N SER A 80 1.09 2.82 -3.65
CA SER A 80 2.27 3.70 -3.64
C SER A 80 2.61 4.20 -2.23
N SER A 81 1.61 4.59 -1.44
CA SER A 81 1.80 5.06 -0.07
C SER A 81 2.42 3.98 0.83
N ALA A 82 1.83 2.79 0.84
CA ALA A 82 2.33 1.67 1.64
C ALA A 82 3.75 1.25 1.22
N ALA A 83 4.03 1.22 -0.09
CA ALA A 83 5.35 0.88 -0.62
C ALA A 83 6.41 1.91 -0.21
N THR A 84 6.09 3.20 -0.31
CA THR A 84 6.95 4.31 0.13
C THR A 84 7.23 4.23 1.63
N ALA A 85 6.20 4.03 2.45
CA ALA A 85 6.36 3.90 3.88
C ALA A 85 7.24 2.70 4.26
N ALA A 86 7.04 1.56 3.61
CA ALA A 86 7.87 0.37 3.84
C ALA A 86 9.33 0.60 3.44
N ALA A 87 9.58 1.19 2.27
CA ALA A 87 10.93 1.49 1.80
C ALA A 87 11.69 2.43 2.75
N VAL A 88 11.05 3.53 3.16
CA VAL A 88 11.63 4.50 4.10
C VAL A 88 11.91 3.87 5.46
N ALA A 89 10.96 3.10 6.01
CA ALA A 89 11.13 2.46 7.31
C ALA A 89 12.29 1.46 7.31
N GLN A 90 12.39 0.63 6.27
CA GLN A 90 13.47 -0.34 6.12
C GLN A 90 14.84 0.34 5.92
N ALA A 91 14.90 1.40 5.10
CA ALA A 91 16.14 2.11 4.84
C ALA A 91 16.68 2.77 6.13
N LEU A 92 15.81 3.40 6.92
CA LEU A 92 16.18 3.99 8.22
C LEU A 92 16.63 2.91 9.22
N ALA A 93 15.90 1.81 9.33
CA ALA A 93 16.26 0.72 10.23
C ALA A 93 17.65 0.18 9.89
N ARG A 94 17.92 -0.13 8.61
CA ARG A 94 19.22 -0.61 8.14
C ARG A 94 20.35 0.39 8.39
N PHE A 95 20.11 1.69 8.15
CA PHE A 95 21.09 2.73 8.43
C PHE A 95 21.48 2.78 9.92
N LEU A 96 20.50 2.57 10.80
CA LEU A 96 20.69 2.49 12.25
C LEU A 96 21.19 1.11 12.71
N GLN A 97 21.58 0.22 11.79
CA GLN A 97 22.01 -1.15 12.08
C GLN A 97 20.97 -1.96 12.86
N ARG A 98 19.71 -1.75 12.53
CA ARG A 98 18.57 -2.47 13.10
C ARG A 98 17.79 -3.16 11.98
N GLU A 99 17.06 -4.20 12.37
CA GLU A 99 16.16 -4.93 11.46
C GLU A 99 14.71 -4.78 11.92
N LEU A 100 13.82 -4.65 10.93
CA LEU A 100 12.38 -4.70 11.14
C LEU A 100 11.87 -6.08 10.71
N SER A 101 11.28 -6.81 11.63
CA SER A 101 10.54 -8.01 11.26
C SER A 101 9.36 -7.67 10.34
N ALA A 102 8.92 -8.62 9.52
CA ALA A 102 7.76 -8.45 8.65
C ALA A 102 6.52 -7.97 9.42
N LYS A 103 6.31 -8.46 10.64
CA LYS A 103 5.21 -8.04 11.53
C LYS A 103 5.34 -6.58 11.95
N GLN A 104 6.53 -6.16 12.39
CA GLN A 104 6.79 -4.77 12.79
C GLN A 104 6.60 -3.82 11.62
N LEU A 105 7.15 -4.15 10.45
CA LEU A 105 7.00 -3.36 9.22
C LEU A 105 5.53 -3.25 8.81
N SER A 106 4.80 -4.36 8.78
CA SER A 106 3.37 -4.35 8.43
C SER A 106 2.55 -3.50 9.39
N THR A 107 2.80 -3.60 10.70
CA THR A 107 2.12 -2.78 11.71
C THR A 107 2.45 -1.30 11.53
N LEU A 108 3.71 -0.95 11.31
CA LEU A 108 4.15 0.41 11.07
C LEU A 108 3.45 1.02 9.86
N VAL A 109 3.49 0.33 8.71
CA VAL A 109 2.85 0.79 7.48
C VAL A 109 1.34 0.95 7.68
N PHE A 110 0.69 0.00 8.36
CA PHE A 110 -0.74 0.09 8.66
C PHE A 110 -1.10 1.33 9.50
N GLU A 111 -0.28 1.67 10.50
CA GLU A 111 -0.50 2.88 11.32
C GLU A 111 -0.31 4.17 10.51
N VAL A 112 0.64 4.19 9.55
CA VAL A 112 0.80 5.33 8.62
C VAL A 112 -0.40 5.44 7.69
N GLU A 113 -0.87 4.33 7.12
CA GLU A 113 -2.06 4.29 6.27
C GLU A 113 -3.32 4.80 6.99
N LYS A 114 -3.47 4.56 8.29
CA LYS A 114 -4.57 5.12 9.10
C LYS A 114 -4.58 6.63 9.10
N LEU A 115 -3.42 7.27 9.13
CA LEU A 115 -3.33 8.73 9.12
C LEU A 115 -3.80 9.32 7.78
N GLN A 116 -3.55 8.61 6.68
CA GLN A 116 -3.90 9.07 5.34
C GLN A 116 -5.35 8.72 4.97
N HIS A 117 -5.75 7.48 5.23
CA HIS A 117 -7.01 6.91 4.73
C HIS A 117 -8.07 6.69 5.81
N GLY A 118 -7.75 6.99 7.07
CA GLY A 118 -8.63 6.83 8.23
C GLY A 118 -8.90 5.38 8.61
N ARG A 119 -9.45 4.58 7.71
CA ARG A 119 -9.80 3.16 7.94
C ARG A 119 -9.28 2.24 6.84
N PRO A 120 -7.97 2.04 6.72
CA PRO A 120 -7.40 1.16 5.72
C PRO A 120 -7.89 -0.29 5.90
N SER A 121 -7.95 -1.03 4.80
CA SER A 121 -8.33 -2.44 4.81
C SER A 121 -7.30 -3.32 5.52
N GLY A 122 -6.03 -2.95 5.42
CA GLY A 122 -4.88 -3.73 5.86
C GLY A 122 -4.31 -4.64 4.76
N ILE A 123 -4.82 -4.56 3.53
CA ILE A 123 -4.30 -5.39 2.43
C ILE A 123 -2.97 -4.85 1.90
N ASP A 124 -2.83 -3.52 1.73
CA ASP A 124 -1.65 -2.92 1.12
C ASP A 124 -0.39 -3.15 1.97
N ASN A 125 -0.45 -2.86 3.26
CA ASN A 125 0.66 -3.13 4.18
C ASN A 125 1.01 -4.63 4.24
N THR A 126 0.00 -5.51 4.14
CA THR A 126 0.22 -6.95 4.17
C THR A 126 0.90 -7.43 2.88
N VAL A 127 0.40 -7.02 1.70
CA VAL A 127 1.00 -7.39 0.40
C VAL A 127 2.43 -6.90 0.29
N ILE A 128 2.68 -5.63 0.61
CA ILE A 128 4.02 -5.02 0.54
C ILE A 128 5.01 -5.74 1.45
N THR A 129 4.59 -6.11 2.65
CA THR A 129 5.48 -6.74 3.63
C THR A 129 5.80 -8.19 3.28
N HIS A 130 4.84 -8.92 2.73
CA HIS A 130 5.07 -10.31 2.34
C HIS A 130 5.73 -10.47 0.98
N GLU A 131 5.66 -9.46 0.12
CA GLU A 131 6.18 -9.48 -1.27
C GLU A 131 5.75 -10.71 -2.08
N GLN A 132 4.58 -11.27 -1.75
CA GLN A 132 4.04 -12.49 -2.35
C GLN A 132 2.56 -12.34 -2.66
N PRO A 133 2.03 -13.09 -3.64
CA PRO A 133 0.60 -13.21 -3.84
C PRO A 133 -0.07 -13.79 -2.60
N LEU A 134 -1.12 -13.16 -2.14
CA LEU A 134 -1.83 -13.60 -0.95
C LEU A 134 -3.35 -13.49 -1.08
N PHE A 135 -4.05 -14.30 -0.32
CA PHE A 135 -5.47 -14.19 -0.09
C PHE A 135 -5.71 -13.55 1.28
N PHE A 136 -6.27 -12.35 1.25
CA PHE A 136 -6.49 -11.54 2.43
C PHE A 136 -7.99 -11.49 2.81
N SER A 137 -8.27 -11.67 4.09
CA SER A 137 -9.59 -11.42 4.66
C SER A 137 -9.41 -10.76 6.01
N LYS A 138 -10.00 -9.59 6.20
CA LYS A 138 -9.85 -8.80 7.44
C LYS A 138 -10.26 -9.63 8.66
N GLY A 139 -9.39 -9.68 9.67
CA GLY A 139 -9.62 -10.45 10.89
C GLY A 139 -9.37 -11.96 10.76
N LYS A 140 -8.93 -12.44 9.61
CA LYS A 140 -8.53 -13.85 9.39
C LYS A 140 -7.03 -13.94 9.12
N LYS A 141 -6.46 -15.14 9.31
CA LYS A 141 -5.07 -15.41 8.96
C LYS A 141 -4.87 -15.23 7.46
N THR A 142 -3.86 -14.46 7.08
CA THR A 142 -3.45 -14.28 5.68
C THR A 142 -2.91 -15.59 5.12
N GLU A 143 -3.33 -15.94 3.91
CA GLU A 143 -2.87 -17.12 3.19
C GLU A 143 -1.96 -16.69 2.04
N ILE A 144 -0.72 -17.18 2.02
CA ILE A 144 0.20 -16.99 0.89
C ILE A 144 -0.19 -17.98 -0.20
N LEU A 145 -0.38 -17.47 -1.42
CA LEU A 145 -0.82 -18.29 -2.54
C LEU A 145 0.37 -18.85 -3.30
N LYS A 146 0.41 -20.17 -3.46
CA LYS A 146 1.34 -20.84 -4.36
C LYS A 146 0.73 -20.90 -5.76
N ILE A 147 1.31 -20.17 -6.72
CA ILE A 147 0.83 -20.11 -8.10
C ILE A 147 1.59 -21.16 -8.91
N LYS A 148 0.88 -22.10 -9.52
CA LYS A 148 1.47 -23.20 -10.32
C LYS A 148 2.13 -22.74 -11.62
N ARG A 149 1.62 -21.67 -12.23
CA ARG A 149 2.11 -21.14 -13.53
C ARG A 149 2.14 -19.63 -13.48
N PRO A 150 3.13 -18.99 -14.10
CA PRO A 150 3.13 -17.55 -14.28
C PRO A 150 1.84 -17.07 -14.95
N LEU A 151 1.32 -15.94 -14.50
CA LEU A 151 0.16 -15.28 -15.07
C LEU A 151 0.57 -13.89 -15.54
N SER A 152 0.16 -13.55 -16.76
CA SER A 152 0.38 -12.21 -17.31
C SER A 152 -0.87 -11.36 -17.12
N PHE A 153 -0.66 -10.12 -16.65
CA PHE A 153 -1.71 -9.12 -16.48
C PHE A 153 -1.36 -7.89 -17.29
N VAL A 154 -2.37 -7.27 -17.89
CA VAL A 154 -2.26 -5.92 -18.45
C VAL A 154 -2.87 -4.96 -17.43
N LEU A 155 -2.10 -3.94 -17.06
CA LEU A 155 -2.57 -2.84 -16.21
C LEU A 155 -2.79 -1.61 -17.09
N ALA A 156 -3.98 -1.02 -17.00
CA ALA A 156 -4.29 0.25 -17.63
C ALA A 156 -4.64 1.26 -16.52
N ASP A 157 -4.06 2.46 -16.62
CA ASP A 157 -4.42 3.59 -15.76
C ASP A 157 -5.48 4.42 -16.49
N SER A 158 -6.67 4.55 -15.91
CA SER A 158 -7.76 5.37 -16.47
C SER A 158 -7.46 6.87 -16.45
N GLY A 159 -6.43 7.29 -15.72
CA GLY A 159 -6.13 8.70 -15.46
C GLY A 159 -7.05 9.35 -14.43
N GLU A 160 -8.14 8.71 -14.03
CA GLU A 160 -9.01 9.22 -12.97
C GLU A 160 -8.34 9.11 -11.61
N ARG A 161 -8.33 10.20 -10.87
CA ARG A 161 -7.79 10.26 -9.51
C ARG A 161 -8.93 10.43 -8.52
N SER A 162 -9.10 9.46 -7.64
CA SER A 162 -10.11 9.52 -6.59
C SER A 162 -9.50 9.31 -5.22
N SER A 163 -10.06 9.99 -4.24
CA SER A 163 -9.70 9.78 -2.84
C SER A 163 -10.34 8.48 -2.34
N THR A 164 -9.52 7.51 -1.91
CA THR A 164 -10.02 6.28 -1.27
C THR A 164 -10.97 6.59 -0.12
N LYS A 165 -10.70 7.65 0.65
CA LYS A 165 -11.55 8.08 1.77
C LYS A 165 -12.95 8.46 1.31
N GLU A 166 -13.06 9.23 0.24
CA GLU A 166 -14.34 9.67 -0.33
C GLU A 166 -15.10 8.51 -0.97
N THR A 167 -14.41 7.68 -1.76
CA THR A 167 -15.01 6.49 -2.38
C THR A 167 -15.62 5.56 -1.32
N VAL A 168 -14.87 5.26 -0.25
CA VAL A 168 -15.36 4.41 0.85
C VAL A 168 -16.51 5.07 1.62
N ALA A 169 -16.49 6.40 1.81
CA ALA A 169 -17.59 7.13 2.45
C ALA A 169 -18.88 7.05 1.62
N ASN A 170 -18.78 7.24 0.30
CA ASN A 170 -19.89 7.15 -0.64
C ASN A 170 -20.51 5.75 -0.67
N VAL A 171 -19.68 4.70 -0.72
CA VAL A 171 -20.16 3.30 -0.65
C VAL A 171 -20.88 3.05 0.67
N ARG A 172 -20.36 3.55 1.79
CA ARG A 172 -21.00 3.42 3.10
C ARG A 172 -22.37 4.12 3.14
N GLN A 173 -22.46 5.32 2.61
CA GLN A 173 -23.73 6.06 2.56
C GLN A 173 -24.79 5.28 1.76
N ARG A 174 -24.42 4.80 0.57
CA ARG A 174 -25.30 3.98 -0.29
C ARG A 174 -25.67 2.65 0.36
N TYR A 175 -24.71 1.98 1.00
CA TYR A 175 -24.96 0.76 1.78
C TYR A 175 -26.01 1.00 2.87
N ASN A 176 -25.93 2.10 3.62
CA ASN A 176 -26.89 2.42 4.67
C ASN A 176 -28.30 2.63 4.11
N ALA A 177 -28.43 3.20 2.91
CA ALA A 177 -29.70 3.42 2.23
C ALA A 177 -30.28 2.13 1.60
N HIS A 178 -29.41 1.22 1.13
CA HIS A 178 -29.81 0.04 0.34
C HIS A 178 -29.13 -1.24 0.82
N GLN A 179 -29.18 -1.53 2.13
CA GLN A 179 -28.41 -2.61 2.77
C GLN A 179 -28.56 -3.98 2.11
N LYS A 180 -29.78 -4.36 1.73
CA LYS A 180 -30.05 -5.68 1.13
C LYS A 180 -29.28 -5.86 -0.19
N VAL A 181 -29.31 -4.85 -1.06
CA VAL A 181 -28.66 -4.90 -2.38
C VAL A 181 -27.13 -4.96 -2.21
N TYR A 182 -26.57 -4.03 -1.43
CA TYR A 182 -25.13 -3.97 -1.21
C TYR A 182 -24.58 -5.20 -0.50
N ARG A 183 -25.35 -5.79 0.43
CA ARG A 183 -24.95 -7.04 1.08
C ARG A 183 -24.86 -8.18 0.08
N ALA A 184 -25.85 -8.32 -0.81
CA ALA A 184 -25.81 -9.33 -1.87
C ALA A 184 -24.60 -9.14 -2.80
N CYS A 185 -24.29 -7.90 -3.23
CA CYS A 185 -23.10 -7.60 -4.00
C CYS A 185 -21.80 -8.00 -3.27
N PHE A 186 -21.67 -7.67 -1.98
CA PHE A 186 -20.46 -8.02 -1.22
C PHE A 186 -20.33 -9.53 -0.98
N GLU A 187 -21.41 -10.25 -0.79
CA GLU A 187 -21.42 -11.73 -0.67
C GLU A 187 -20.97 -12.37 -1.99
N GLU A 188 -21.46 -11.86 -3.11
CA GLU A 188 -21.06 -12.32 -4.43
C GLU A 188 -19.58 -12.01 -4.71
N MET A 189 -19.11 -10.78 -4.44
CA MET A 189 -17.68 -10.43 -4.53
C MET A 189 -16.81 -11.36 -3.68
N GLY A 190 -17.25 -11.69 -2.47
CA GLY A 190 -16.58 -12.66 -1.61
C GLY A 190 -16.51 -14.07 -2.21
N THR A 191 -17.56 -14.49 -2.92
CA THR A 191 -17.60 -15.77 -3.63
C THR A 191 -16.65 -15.76 -4.83
N ILE A 192 -16.64 -14.67 -5.61
CA ILE A 192 -15.70 -14.45 -6.72
C ILE A 192 -14.27 -14.49 -6.21
N ALA A 193 -13.95 -13.82 -5.11
CA ALA A 193 -12.60 -13.79 -4.54
C ALA A 193 -12.14 -15.21 -4.14
N ARG A 194 -13.01 -16.04 -3.54
CA ARG A 194 -12.70 -17.44 -3.22
C ARG A 194 -12.47 -18.28 -4.48
N ALA A 195 -13.28 -18.09 -5.51
CA ALA A 195 -13.11 -18.80 -6.79
C ALA A 195 -11.84 -18.36 -7.51
N ALA A 196 -11.49 -17.06 -7.45
CA ALA A 196 -10.26 -16.51 -7.99
C ALA A 196 -9.02 -17.09 -7.29
N ARG A 197 -9.05 -17.27 -5.96
CA ARG A 197 -7.99 -17.96 -5.21
C ARG A 197 -7.70 -19.34 -5.80
N THR A 198 -8.73 -20.13 -6.05
CA THR A 198 -8.59 -21.47 -6.63
C THR A 198 -8.08 -21.40 -8.08
N ALA A 199 -8.63 -20.48 -8.89
CA ALA A 199 -8.18 -20.30 -10.28
C ALA A 199 -6.72 -19.91 -10.37
N LEU A 200 -6.25 -19.01 -9.47
CA LEU A 200 -4.84 -18.60 -9.34
C LEU A 200 -3.95 -19.78 -8.96
N ALA A 201 -4.31 -20.54 -7.93
CA ALA A 201 -3.55 -21.71 -7.49
C ALA A 201 -3.43 -22.75 -8.61
N ASP A 202 -4.48 -22.98 -9.39
CA ASP A 202 -4.51 -23.93 -10.49
C ASP A 202 -3.88 -23.41 -11.80
N GLY A 203 -3.56 -22.10 -11.89
CA GLY A 203 -3.05 -21.47 -13.12
C GLY A 203 -4.10 -21.37 -14.24
N LYS A 204 -5.40 -21.28 -13.89
CA LYS A 204 -6.52 -21.18 -14.82
C LYS A 204 -6.78 -19.73 -15.23
N SER A 205 -5.94 -19.18 -16.12
CA SER A 205 -5.99 -17.76 -16.54
C SER A 205 -7.33 -17.35 -17.14
N LYS A 206 -7.93 -18.16 -18.02
CA LYS A 206 -9.24 -17.87 -18.62
C LYS A 206 -10.33 -17.72 -17.55
N ARG A 207 -10.38 -18.67 -16.60
CA ARG A 207 -11.33 -18.62 -15.50
C ARG A 207 -11.13 -17.39 -14.61
N LEU A 208 -9.88 -17.02 -14.36
CA LEU A 208 -9.56 -15.80 -13.63
C LEU A 208 -10.09 -14.56 -14.35
N GLY A 209 -9.89 -14.45 -15.67
CA GLY A 209 -10.43 -13.35 -16.48
C GLY A 209 -11.96 -13.22 -16.40
N GLU A 210 -12.68 -14.34 -16.50
CA GLU A 210 -14.15 -14.36 -16.34
C GLU A 210 -14.57 -13.84 -14.94
N LEU A 211 -13.86 -14.24 -13.89
CA LEU A 211 -14.11 -13.80 -12.53
C LEU A 211 -13.80 -12.32 -12.33
N MET A 212 -12.73 -11.83 -12.94
CA MET A 212 -12.38 -10.40 -12.92
C MET A 212 -13.46 -9.57 -13.60
N GLN A 213 -13.93 -9.98 -14.78
CA GLN A 213 -15.01 -9.30 -15.49
C GLN A 213 -16.29 -9.23 -14.67
N ARG A 214 -16.70 -10.35 -14.07
CA ARG A 214 -17.88 -10.41 -13.19
C ARG A 214 -17.72 -9.48 -11.98
N ASN A 215 -16.55 -9.47 -11.34
CA ASN A 215 -16.29 -8.57 -10.21
C ASN A 215 -16.31 -7.10 -10.64
N HIS A 216 -15.84 -6.78 -11.85
CA HIS A 216 -15.87 -5.43 -12.38
C HIS A 216 -17.30 -4.90 -12.51
N VAL A 217 -18.25 -5.72 -13.01
CA VAL A 217 -19.67 -5.34 -13.07
C VAL A 217 -20.20 -5.00 -11.67
N LEU A 218 -19.90 -5.81 -10.66
CA LEU A 218 -20.32 -5.51 -9.28
C LEU A 218 -19.67 -4.23 -8.73
N LEU A 219 -18.44 -3.92 -9.11
CA LEU A 219 -17.78 -2.65 -8.73
C LEU A 219 -18.47 -1.45 -9.39
N GLN A 220 -18.96 -1.58 -10.63
CA GLN A 220 -19.77 -0.57 -11.29
C GLN A 220 -21.12 -0.38 -10.58
N GLU A 221 -21.80 -1.47 -10.22
CA GLU A 221 -23.09 -1.43 -9.51
C GLU A 221 -23.00 -0.71 -8.16
N ILE A 222 -21.90 -0.91 -7.42
CA ILE A 222 -21.67 -0.19 -6.16
C ILE A 222 -21.05 1.21 -6.36
N GLY A 223 -20.77 1.60 -7.61
CA GLY A 223 -20.33 2.95 -7.99
C GLY A 223 -18.89 3.27 -7.61
N VAL A 224 -17.97 2.27 -7.70
CA VAL A 224 -16.52 2.44 -7.46
C VAL A 224 -15.68 2.17 -8.70
N SER A 225 -16.30 1.90 -9.84
CA SER A 225 -15.62 1.76 -11.13
C SER A 225 -16.41 2.48 -12.21
N SER A 226 -15.70 3.08 -13.16
CA SER A 226 -16.27 3.65 -14.38
C SER A 226 -16.58 2.56 -15.42
N SER A 227 -17.39 2.89 -16.39
CA SER A 227 -17.73 2.04 -17.53
C SER A 227 -16.55 1.92 -18.50
#